data_4fe99d15283a9487921f7b694cebf360
#
_entry.id   4fe99d15283a9487921f7b694cebf360
#
_cell.length_a   1.000
_cell.length_b   1.000
_cell.length_c   1.000
_cell.angle_alpha   90.00
_cell.angle_beta   90.00
_cell.angle_gamma   90.00
#
_symmetry.space_group_name_H-M   'P 1'
#
loop_
_entity.id
_entity.type
_entity.pdbx_description
1 polymer ?
#
loop_
_entity_poly.entity_id
_entity_poly.type
_entity_poly.pdbx_seq_one_letter_code
_entity_poly.pdbx_strand_id
1 'polypeptide(L)'
;MFFDRPEAGNNKSGDIAILVHIDFPEGDNREDPNEFKELVLSAGGTPVEFITGSRKAPDPKTFVGKGKVEEIKAMAEAHEADIILFNHALTPSQERNLEEALEFRVLDRTGLILDIFALRARTHEGKLQVELAQLQHQTTRLIRGWTHLERQQGGIGSRGAGESQLETDRRLVATRETLIRNRLKKVRAQREQGRRARKRSDIPTIALVGYTNAGKSTLFNALTNATVFAADQLFATLDPTLRRLKVMDVGEVVLADTVGFIRHLPHKLVEAFRATLQETTEANLLLHVIDSATDERDHNIQQVDLVLAEIEADQVPQLKVYNKIDLLEH
;
A
#
# COMPACT_ATOMS: atom_id res chain seq x y z
N MET A 1 3.77 -7.26 11.36
CA MET A 1 2.86 -6.11 11.44
C MET A 1 3.55 -5.07 12.27
N PHE A 2 3.55 -3.83 11.82
CA PHE A 2 4.17 -2.72 12.55
C PHE A 2 3.22 -2.11 13.58
N PHE A 3 1.90 -2.24 13.37
CA PHE A 3 0.90 -1.84 14.35
C PHE A 3 0.42 -3.03 15.17
N ASP A 4 0.40 -2.89 16.50
CA ASP A 4 -0.25 -3.86 17.37
C ASP A 4 -1.75 -3.84 17.12
N ARG A 5 -2.34 -5.01 16.90
CA ARG A 5 -3.80 -5.11 16.76
C ARG A 5 -4.44 -4.83 18.11
N PRO A 6 -5.50 -4.00 18.16
CA PRO A 6 -6.41 -4.07 19.29
C PRO A 6 -7.00 -5.48 19.28
N GLU A 7 -6.65 -6.30 20.26
CA GLU A 7 -7.31 -7.59 20.48
C GLU A 7 -8.80 -7.33 20.72
N ALA A 8 -9.65 -8.08 20.04
CA ALA A 8 -11.08 -7.99 20.21
C ALA A 8 -11.42 -8.25 21.70
N GLY A 9 -11.68 -7.20 22.46
CA GLY A 9 -12.00 -7.26 23.89
C GLY A 9 -11.11 -6.42 24.82
N ASN A 10 -9.94 -5.95 24.39
CA ASN A 10 -9.16 -4.96 25.13
C ASN A 10 -9.27 -3.59 24.44
N ASN A 11 -9.74 -2.58 25.16
CA ASN A 11 -9.76 -1.16 24.77
C ASN A 11 -8.33 -0.56 24.72
N LYS A 12 -7.38 -1.23 24.05
CA LYS A 12 -6.13 -0.56 23.67
C LYS A 12 -6.42 0.24 22.41
N SER A 13 -6.35 1.57 22.52
CA SER A 13 -6.21 2.47 21.39
C SER A 13 -5.08 1.95 20.51
N GLY A 14 -5.21 2.03 19.17
CA GLY A 14 -4.12 1.71 18.25
C GLY A 14 -2.87 2.54 18.58
N ASP A 15 -1.72 2.15 18.03
CA ASP A 15 -0.43 2.83 18.26
C ASP A 15 -0.56 4.34 18.09
N ILE A 16 -0.08 5.09 19.09
CA ILE A 16 -0.03 6.56 19.06
C ILE A 16 1.06 7.00 18.09
N ALA A 17 0.66 7.74 17.07
CA ALA A 17 1.53 8.07 15.95
C ALA A 17 1.80 9.58 15.82
N ILE A 18 3.08 9.94 15.69
CA ILE A 18 3.50 11.26 15.20
C ILE A 18 3.67 11.17 13.68
N LEU A 19 3.05 12.09 12.96
CA LEU A 19 3.11 12.17 11.51
C LEU A 19 4.11 13.24 11.09
N VAL A 20 4.96 12.90 10.11
CA VAL A 20 5.97 13.82 9.58
C VAL A 20 5.79 13.97 8.07
N HIS A 21 5.63 15.21 7.62
CA HIS A 21 5.56 15.56 6.21
C HIS A 21 6.52 16.70 5.88
N ILE A 22 7.31 16.53 4.83
CA ILE A 22 8.25 17.54 4.35
C ILE A 22 7.86 17.96 2.94
N ASP A 23 7.52 19.20 2.76
CA ASP A 23 7.23 19.75 1.43
C ASP A 23 8.53 20.01 0.65
N PHE A 24 8.56 19.55 -0.61
CA PHE A 24 9.63 19.79 -1.56
C PHE A 24 9.09 20.64 -2.71
N PRO A 25 9.22 22.00 -2.64
CA PRO A 25 8.53 22.91 -3.57
C PRO A 25 8.91 22.72 -5.05
N GLU A 26 10.10 22.20 -5.34
CA GLU A 26 10.62 21.99 -6.70
C GLU A 26 10.27 20.59 -7.27
N GLY A 27 9.52 19.76 -6.52
CA GLY A 27 9.11 18.42 -6.96
C GLY A 27 7.72 18.42 -7.59
N ASP A 28 7.56 17.74 -8.73
CA ASP A 28 6.25 17.49 -9.35
C ASP A 28 5.36 16.57 -8.54
N ASN A 29 5.93 15.88 -7.54
CA ASN A 29 5.29 14.84 -6.75
C ASN A 29 5.05 15.33 -5.32
N ARG A 30 4.01 16.12 -5.11
CA ARG A 30 3.60 16.51 -3.76
C ARG A 30 2.69 15.46 -3.16
N GLU A 31 3.12 14.92 -2.01
CA GLU A 31 2.28 14.05 -1.19
C GLU A 31 1.21 14.87 -0.47
N ASP A 32 -0.01 14.35 -0.41
CA ASP A 32 -1.09 15.01 0.32
C ASP A 32 -1.01 14.67 1.83
N PRO A 33 -0.89 15.68 2.71
CA PRO A 33 -0.92 15.47 4.15
C PRO A 33 -2.23 14.85 4.67
N ASN A 34 -3.37 15.20 4.07
CA ASN A 34 -4.67 14.68 4.50
C ASN A 34 -4.82 13.20 4.12
N GLU A 35 -4.43 12.83 2.90
CA GLU A 35 -4.39 11.42 2.47
C GLU A 35 -3.51 10.59 3.40
N PHE A 36 -2.38 11.14 3.85
CA PHE A 36 -1.49 10.43 4.77
C PHE A 36 -2.15 10.17 6.14
N LYS A 37 -2.87 11.16 6.67
CA LYS A 37 -3.65 10.98 7.89
C LYS A 37 -4.70 9.88 7.75
N GLU A 38 -5.39 9.83 6.62
CA GLU A 38 -6.36 8.76 6.32
C GLU A 38 -5.69 7.39 6.19
N LEU A 39 -4.47 7.31 5.64
CA LEU A 39 -3.70 6.06 5.63
C LEU A 39 -3.43 5.57 7.05
N VAL A 40 -3.00 6.43 7.96
CA VAL A 40 -2.73 6.07 9.36
C VAL A 40 -4.00 5.56 10.05
N LEU A 41 -5.11 6.26 9.89
CA LEU A 41 -6.41 5.81 10.42
C LEU A 41 -6.84 4.46 9.81
N SER A 42 -6.59 4.26 8.51
CA SER A 42 -6.90 3.00 7.82
C SER A 42 -6.04 1.83 8.28
N ALA A 43 -4.84 2.11 8.79
CA ALA A 43 -3.95 1.13 9.42
C ALA A 43 -4.33 0.82 10.87
N GLY A 44 -5.23 1.61 11.48
CA GLY A 44 -5.64 1.49 12.87
C GLY A 44 -4.77 2.28 13.85
N GLY A 45 -3.88 3.17 13.36
CA GLY A 45 -3.10 4.08 14.18
C GLY A 45 -3.91 5.28 14.66
N THR A 46 -3.46 5.92 15.73
CA THR A 46 -4.04 7.13 16.30
C THR A 46 -3.09 8.32 16.06
N PRO A 47 -3.33 9.17 15.04
CA PRO A 47 -2.50 10.33 14.79
C PRO A 47 -2.74 11.39 15.86
N VAL A 48 -1.71 11.77 16.61
CA VAL A 48 -1.80 12.77 17.69
C VAL A 48 -1.19 14.10 17.32
N GLU A 49 -0.15 14.10 16.48
CA GLU A 49 0.51 15.33 16.05
C GLU A 49 0.96 15.19 14.58
N PHE A 50 0.98 16.31 13.88
CA PHE A 50 1.36 16.39 12.47
C PHE A 50 2.46 17.44 12.27
N ILE A 51 3.70 17.00 12.19
CA ILE A 51 4.88 17.84 12.04
C ILE A 51 5.15 18.08 10.56
N THR A 52 5.13 19.33 10.16
CA THR A 52 5.41 19.74 8.78
C THR A 52 6.74 20.49 8.67
N GLY A 53 7.28 20.52 7.48
CA GLY A 53 8.47 21.29 7.15
C GLY A 53 8.61 21.46 5.64
N SER A 54 9.54 22.33 5.22
CA SER A 54 9.87 22.51 3.80
C SER A 54 11.38 22.44 3.60
N ARG A 55 11.83 21.78 2.53
CA ARG A 55 13.24 21.70 2.13
C ARG A 55 13.36 21.62 0.62
N LYS A 56 14.52 22.04 0.09
CA LYS A 56 14.83 21.89 -1.33
C LYS A 56 15.10 20.43 -1.73
N ALA A 57 15.72 19.66 -0.83
CA ALA A 57 16.02 18.24 -1.05
C ALA A 57 16.08 17.48 0.28
N PRO A 58 15.78 16.17 0.29
CA PRO A 58 15.91 15.33 1.47
C PRO A 58 17.36 15.25 1.94
N ASP A 59 17.56 15.22 3.26
CA ASP A 59 18.87 15.00 3.85
C ASP A 59 19.34 13.55 3.57
N PRO A 60 20.57 13.34 3.08
CA PRO A 60 21.06 12.00 2.76
C PRO A 60 21.11 11.06 3.96
N LYS A 61 21.31 11.58 5.19
CA LYS A 61 21.50 10.79 6.40
C LYS A 61 20.17 10.51 7.12
N THR A 62 19.35 11.53 7.34
CA THR A 62 18.17 11.48 8.20
C THR A 62 16.91 12.00 7.52
N PHE A 63 16.92 12.19 6.17
CA PHE A 63 15.80 12.75 5.40
C PHE A 63 15.47 14.20 5.78
N VAL A 64 15.44 14.51 7.07
CA VAL A 64 15.21 15.85 7.65
C VAL A 64 16.50 16.42 8.27
N GLY A 65 16.55 17.74 8.53
CA GLY A 65 17.70 18.34 9.19
C GLY A 65 17.74 18.06 10.69
N LYS A 66 18.91 18.24 11.32
CA LYS A 66 19.12 17.95 12.77
C LYS A 66 18.10 18.63 13.67
N GLY A 67 17.82 19.93 13.50
CA GLY A 67 16.82 20.63 14.32
C GLY A 67 15.41 20.06 14.18
N LYS A 68 15.04 19.54 12.97
CA LYS A 68 13.76 18.87 12.78
C LYS A 68 13.75 17.49 13.45
N VAL A 69 14.87 16.76 13.50
CA VAL A 69 14.99 15.51 14.27
C VAL A 69 14.75 15.77 15.77
N GLU A 70 15.36 16.83 16.32
CA GLU A 70 15.19 17.22 17.72
C GLU A 70 13.72 17.61 18.02
N GLU A 71 13.08 18.36 17.12
CA GLU A 71 11.66 18.72 17.21
C GLU A 71 10.75 17.48 17.20
N ILE A 72 10.98 16.55 16.26
CA ILE A 72 10.22 15.29 16.16
C ILE A 72 10.39 14.47 17.45
N LYS A 73 11.61 14.34 17.96
CA LYS A 73 11.88 13.60 19.21
C LYS A 73 11.14 14.20 20.39
N ALA A 74 11.24 15.52 20.58
CA ALA A 74 10.57 16.21 21.68
C ALA A 74 9.04 16.06 21.63
N MET A 75 8.45 16.11 20.42
CA MET A 75 7.01 15.91 20.25
C MET A 75 6.61 14.46 20.50
N ALA A 76 7.41 13.50 20.06
CA ALA A 76 7.15 12.08 20.30
C ALA A 76 7.20 11.74 21.79
N GLU A 77 8.16 12.28 22.52
CA GLU A 77 8.27 12.13 23.99
C GLU A 77 7.08 12.80 24.71
N ALA A 78 6.70 14.02 24.30
CA ALA A 78 5.59 14.77 24.91
C ALA A 78 4.23 14.09 24.75
N HIS A 79 4.02 13.37 23.64
CA HIS A 79 2.77 12.66 23.35
C HIS A 79 2.82 11.17 23.70
N GLU A 80 3.90 10.70 24.32
CA GLU A 80 4.11 9.27 24.61
C GLU A 80 3.86 8.39 23.37
N ALA A 81 4.41 8.80 22.20
CA ALA A 81 4.15 8.15 20.93
C ALA A 81 4.81 6.76 20.88
N ASP A 82 4.14 5.82 20.20
CA ASP A 82 4.65 4.47 19.95
C ASP A 82 5.46 4.41 18.66
N ILE A 83 5.13 5.29 17.69
CA ILE A 83 5.70 5.23 16.34
C ILE A 83 5.73 6.62 15.68
N ILE A 84 6.75 6.84 14.85
CA ILE A 84 6.88 8.03 14.01
C ILE A 84 6.72 7.62 12.54
N LEU A 85 5.80 8.25 11.84
CA LEU A 85 5.42 7.93 10.47
C LEU A 85 5.82 9.03 9.51
N PHE A 86 6.55 8.68 8.45
CA PHE A 86 6.96 9.62 7.41
C PHE A 86 6.08 9.48 6.17
N ASN A 87 5.51 10.59 5.69
CA ASN A 87 4.72 10.65 4.46
C ASN A 87 5.56 10.55 3.18
N HIS A 88 6.71 9.94 3.26
CA HIS A 88 7.65 9.80 2.13
C HIS A 88 8.30 8.43 2.19
N ALA A 89 8.81 7.96 1.06
CA ALA A 89 9.64 6.76 1.03
C ALA A 89 11.04 7.09 1.63
N LEU A 90 11.44 6.33 2.62
CA LEU A 90 12.76 6.43 3.24
C LEU A 90 13.71 5.37 2.66
N THR A 91 14.96 5.75 2.46
CA THR A 91 15.98 4.74 2.24
C THR A 91 16.23 3.93 3.51
N PRO A 92 16.63 2.67 3.42
CA PRO A 92 16.92 1.85 4.62
C PRO A 92 17.97 2.45 5.56
N SER A 93 18.88 3.28 5.02
CA SER A 93 19.87 4.00 5.83
C SER A 93 19.28 5.20 6.56
N GLN A 94 18.36 5.93 5.91
CA GLN A 94 17.64 7.04 6.55
C GLN A 94 16.74 6.55 7.69
N GLU A 95 15.96 5.51 7.44
CA GLU A 95 15.09 4.90 8.45
C GLU A 95 15.87 4.50 9.70
N ARG A 96 16.94 3.72 9.54
CA ARG A 96 17.81 3.33 10.65
C ARG A 96 18.45 4.53 11.38
N ASN A 97 18.98 5.51 10.64
CA ASN A 97 19.59 6.67 11.26
C ASN A 97 18.57 7.53 12.02
N LEU A 98 17.32 7.56 11.54
CA LEU A 98 16.21 8.21 12.23
C LEU A 98 15.85 7.43 13.50
N GLU A 99 15.71 6.11 13.45
CA GLU A 99 15.44 5.28 14.64
C GLU A 99 16.52 5.42 15.70
N GLU A 100 17.80 5.44 15.27
CA GLU A 100 18.94 5.67 16.19
C GLU A 100 18.92 7.06 16.83
N ALA A 101 18.58 8.10 16.06
CA ALA A 101 18.57 9.48 16.56
C ALA A 101 17.33 9.81 17.39
N LEU A 102 16.18 9.27 16.99
CA LEU A 102 14.89 9.54 17.64
C LEU A 102 14.66 8.64 18.86
N GLU A 103 15.24 7.42 18.85
CA GLU A 103 14.98 6.35 19.85
C GLU A 103 13.53 5.84 19.81
N PHE A 104 12.84 6.03 18.69
CA PHE A 104 11.49 5.58 18.40
C PHE A 104 11.48 4.72 17.14
N ARG A 105 10.46 3.88 17.02
CA ARG A 105 10.19 3.17 15.77
C ARG A 105 9.84 4.17 14.68
N VAL A 106 10.42 4.00 13.51
CA VAL A 106 10.14 4.81 12.33
C VAL A 106 9.56 3.94 11.23
N LEU A 107 8.53 4.42 10.56
CA LEU A 107 7.94 3.74 9.41
C LEU A 107 7.71 4.75 8.29
N ASP A 108 8.01 4.33 7.08
CA ASP A 108 7.78 5.12 5.88
C ASP A 108 6.38 4.86 5.26
N ARG A 109 5.97 5.70 4.32
CA ARG A 109 4.69 5.56 3.61
C ARG A 109 4.52 4.17 2.99
N THR A 110 5.59 3.59 2.44
CA THR A 110 5.57 2.26 1.82
C THR A 110 5.27 1.15 2.84
N GLY A 111 5.92 1.21 3.99
CA GLY A 111 5.67 0.29 5.10
C GLY A 111 4.24 0.39 5.62
N LEU A 112 3.73 1.62 5.77
CA LEU A 112 2.35 1.87 6.20
C LEU A 112 1.32 1.27 5.23
N ILE A 113 1.50 1.46 3.91
CA ILE A 113 0.63 0.85 2.89
C ILE A 113 0.68 -0.69 2.96
N LEU A 114 1.87 -1.26 3.16
CA LEU A 114 2.02 -2.71 3.33
C LEU A 114 1.28 -3.24 4.56
N ASP A 115 1.24 -2.49 5.64
CA ASP A 115 0.50 -2.86 6.84
C ASP A 115 -1.01 -2.80 6.62
N ILE A 116 -1.50 -1.76 5.94
CA ILE A 116 -2.91 -1.69 5.53
C ILE A 116 -3.27 -2.91 4.68
N PHE A 117 -2.43 -3.27 3.71
CA PHE A 117 -2.65 -4.44 2.87
C PHE A 117 -2.66 -5.74 3.66
N ALA A 118 -1.79 -5.88 4.68
CA ALA A 118 -1.80 -7.04 5.56
C ALA A 118 -3.09 -7.17 6.37
N LEU A 119 -3.69 -6.04 6.77
CA LEU A 119 -4.97 -5.99 7.46
C LEU A 119 -6.15 -6.34 6.52
N ARG A 120 -6.07 -5.94 5.24
CA ARG A 120 -7.15 -6.10 4.26
C ARG A 120 -7.11 -7.44 3.52
N ALA A 121 -5.97 -8.10 3.39
CA ALA A 121 -5.83 -9.38 2.71
C ALA A 121 -6.68 -10.47 3.38
N ARG A 122 -7.74 -10.90 2.70
CA ARG A 122 -8.66 -11.94 3.18
C ARG A 122 -8.39 -13.27 2.49
N THR A 123 -8.12 -13.25 1.19
CA THR A 123 -7.86 -14.47 0.42
C THR A 123 -6.49 -15.06 0.73
N HIS A 124 -6.36 -16.36 0.48
CA HIS A 124 -5.05 -17.02 0.62
C HIS A 124 -4.01 -16.42 -0.34
N GLU A 125 -4.42 -16.04 -1.54
CA GLU A 125 -3.54 -15.40 -2.52
C GLU A 125 -3.12 -14.00 -2.06
N GLY A 126 -4.07 -13.13 -1.67
CA GLY A 126 -3.78 -11.79 -1.15
C GLY A 126 -2.81 -11.82 0.03
N LYS A 127 -3.01 -12.75 0.99
CA LYS A 127 -2.08 -12.94 2.11
C LYS A 127 -0.68 -13.32 1.67
N LEU A 128 -0.53 -14.22 0.68
CA LEU A 128 0.77 -14.59 0.13
C LEU A 128 1.44 -13.45 -0.62
N GLN A 129 0.67 -12.64 -1.36
CA GLN A 129 1.19 -11.47 -2.07
C GLN A 129 1.71 -10.40 -1.10
N VAL A 130 0.92 -10.09 -0.06
CA VAL A 130 1.33 -9.14 0.99
C VAL A 130 2.55 -9.65 1.73
N GLU A 131 2.58 -10.93 2.13
CA GLU A 131 3.73 -11.53 2.81
C GLU A 131 5.00 -11.43 1.93
N LEU A 132 4.87 -11.69 0.63
CA LEU A 132 6.00 -11.56 -0.30
C LEU A 132 6.50 -10.11 -0.37
N ALA A 133 5.60 -9.14 -0.49
CA ALA A 133 5.95 -7.72 -0.56
C ALA A 133 6.60 -7.23 0.75
N GLN A 134 6.06 -7.65 1.91
CA GLN A 134 6.66 -7.33 3.22
C GLN A 134 8.06 -7.94 3.38
N LEU A 135 8.26 -9.20 2.99
CA LEU A 135 9.57 -9.84 3.04
C LEU A 135 10.58 -9.11 2.15
N GLN A 136 10.19 -8.72 0.94
CA GLN A 136 11.05 -7.97 0.01
C GLN A 136 11.40 -6.58 0.55
N HIS A 137 10.43 -5.91 1.18
CA HIS A 137 10.64 -4.62 1.81
C HIS A 137 11.60 -4.73 3.00
N GLN A 138 11.40 -5.71 3.89
CA GLN A 138 12.26 -5.99 5.03
C GLN A 138 13.66 -6.42 4.61
N THR A 139 13.81 -7.26 3.59
CA THR A 139 15.12 -7.72 3.10
C THR A 139 16.02 -6.56 2.71
N THR A 140 15.48 -5.52 2.07
CA THR A 140 16.26 -4.33 1.71
C THR A 140 16.74 -3.54 2.93
N ARG A 141 16.04 -3.65 4.06
CA ARG A 141 16.36 -2.99 5.34
C ARG A 141 17.34 -3.81 6.18
N LEU A 142 17.18 -5.12 6.22
CA LEU A 142 18.11 -6.04 6.91
C LEU A 142 19.55 -5.94 6.35
N ILE A 143 19.71 -5.88 5.03
CA ILE A 143 21.05 -5.88 4.38
C ILE A 143 21.93 -4.68 4.80
N ARG A 144 21.32 -3.57 5.17
CA ARG A 144 22.04 -2.34 5.54
C ARG A 144 22.07 -2.05 7.04
N GLY A 145 21.26 -2.75 7.84
CA GLY A 145 21.19 -2.58 9.30
C GLY A 145 22.39 -3.16 10.05
N TRP A 146 23.03 -4.21 9.52
CA TRP A 146 24.04 -5.02 10.24
C TRP A 146 25.51 -4.63 9.95
N THR A 147 25.79 -3.73 9.01
CA THR A 147 27.16 -3.29 8.72
C THR A 147 27.84 -2.56 9.91
N HIS A 148 27.08 -2.15 10.92
CA HIS A 148 27.62 -1.52 12.12
C HIS A 148 28.14 -2.53 13.15
N LEU A 149 27.53 -3.71 13.26
CA LEU A 149 27.99 -4.78 14.15
C LEU A 149 29.32 -5.39 13.67
N GLU A 150 29.56 -5.41 12.37
CA GLU A 150 30.83 -5.86 11.79
C GLU A 150 32.02 -4.95 12.12
N ARG A 151 31.78 -3.63 12.33
CA ARG A 151 32.83 -2.68 12.66
C ARG A 151 33.23 -2.66 14.13
N GLN A 152 32.39 -3.15 15.05
CA GLN A 152 32.70 -3.18 16.48
C GLN A 152 33.51 -4.41 16.91
N GLN A 153 33.65 -5.44 16.07
CA GLN A 153 34.50 -6.60 16.33
C GLN A 153 35.72 -6.58 15.39
N GLY A 154 36.62 -5.62 15.60
CA GLY A 154 37.94 -5.59 15.01
C GLY A 154 38.86 -6.62 15.67
N GLY A 155 38.97 -7.80 15.08
CA GLY A 155 39.96 -8.80 15.40
C GLY A 155 40.26 -9.64 14.17
N ILE A 156 41.51 -9.65 13.71
CA ILE A 156 42.01 -10.46 12.60
C ILE A 156 41.76 -11.95 12.96
N GLY A 157 40.79 -12.60 12.28
CA GLY A 157 40.63 -14.06 12.34
C GLY A 157 39.37 -14.62 13.02
N SER A 158 38.46 -13.82 13.52
CA SER A 158 37.19 -14.30 14.11
C SER A 158 36.01 -13.95 13.20
N ARG A 159 35.45 -14.94 12.48
CA ARG A 159 34.09 -14.86 11.95
C ARG A 159 33.16 -14.71 13.15
N GLY A 160 32.69 -13.48 13.39
CA GLY A 160 31.82 -13.21 14.53
C GLY A 160 30.50 -13.96 14.43
N ALA A 161 29.92 -14.33 15.57
CA ALA A 161 28.60 -14.96 15.67
C ALA A 161 27.48 -14.14 14.94
N GLY A 162 27.69 -12.82 14.76
CA GLY A 162 26.79 -11.95 14.00
C GLY A 162 26.75 -12.18 12.48
N GLU A 163 27.90 -12.49 11.86
CA GLU A 163 27.95 -12.82 10.42
C GLU A 163 27.17 -14.09 10.09
N SER A 164 27.31 -15.12 10.91
CA SER A 164 26.58 -16.39 10.73
C SER A 164 25.07 -16.23 10.92
N GLN A 165 24.64 -15.36 11.82
CA GLN A 165 23.22 -15.11 12.08
C GLN A 165 22.58 -14.34 10.94
N LEU A 166 23.22 -13.28 10.45
CA LEU A 166 22.73 -12.50 9.29
C LEU A 166 22.63 -13.37 8.03
N GLU A 167 23.62 -14.21 7.76
CA GLU A 167 23.62 -15.11 6.62
C GLU A 167 22.52 -16.18 6.76
N THR A 168 22.29 -16.65 7.97
CA THR A 168 21.20 -17.57 8.28
C THR A 168 19.85 -16.91 8.06
N ASP A 169 19.65 -15.68 8.55
CA ASP A 169 18.41 -14.93 8.39
C ASP A 169 18.13 -14.62 6.91
N ARG A 170 19.13 -14.19 6.15
CA ARG A 170 19.02 -14.00 4.70
C ARG A 170 18.59 -15.27 3.97
N ARG A 171 19.18 -16.40 4.33
CA ARG A 171 18.85 -17.70 3.74
C ARG A 171 17.42 -18.12 4.08
N LEU A 172 16.97 -17.90 5.32
CA LEU A 172 15.60 -18.18 5.72
C LEU A 172 14.60 -17.32 4.95
N VAL A 173 14.87 -16.01 4.81
CA VAL A 173 14.02 -15.10 4.04
C VAL A 173 13.98 -15.51 2.57
N ALA A 174 15.12 -15.79 1.94
CA ALA A 174 15.18 -16.23 0.54
C ALA A 174 14.45 -17.56 0.31
N THR A 175 14.56 -18.49 1.26
CA THR A 175 13.80 -19.75 1.23
C THR A 175 12.30 -19.49 1.33
N ARG A 176 11.88 -18.61 2.24
CA ARG A 176 10.48 -18.24 2.42
C ARG A 176 9.91 -17.55 1.18
N GLU A 177 10.64 -16.60 0.59
CA GLU A 177 10.26 -15.96 -0.68
C GLU A 177 10.06 -16.99 -1.81
N THR A 178 11.00 -17.93 -1.95
CA THR A 178 10.91 -18.98 -2.97
C THR A 178 9.68 -19.86 -2.78
N LEU A 179 9.38 -20.23 -1.55
CA LEU A 179 8.20 -21.02 -1.19
C LEU A 179 6.90 -20.27 -1.52
N ILE A 180 6.82 -18.99 -1.17
CA ILE A 180 5.66 -18.15 -1.46
C ILE A 180 5.48 -17.98 -2.99
N ARG A 181 6.54 -17.68 -3.73
CA ARG A 181 6.51 -17.56 -5.19
C ARG A 181 5.99 -18.84 -5.87
N ASN A 182 6.41 -20.01 -5.36
CA ASN A 182 5.94 -21.30 -5.89
C ASN A 182 4.45 -21.55 -5.57
N ARG A 183 3.96 -21.12 -4.39
CA ARG A 183 2.53 -21.19 -4.04
C ARG A 183 1.71 -20.26 -4.94
N LEU A 184 2.16 -19.01 -5.12
CA LEU A 184 1.52 -18.04 -6.01
C LEU A 184 1.44 -18.53 -7.46
N LYS A 185 2.48 -19.19 -7.99
CA LYS A 185 2.43 -19.80 -9.32
C LYS A 185 1.28 -20.82 -9.46
N LYS A 186 1.06 -21.67 -8.44
CA LYS A 186 -0.04 -22.65 -8.44
C LYS A 186 -1.41 -21.95 -8.43
N VAL A 187 -1.58 -20.93 -7.59
CA VAL A 187 -2.84 -20.17 -7.52
C VAL A 187 -3.13 -19.46 -8.86
N ARG A 188 -2.11 -18.84 -9.46
CA ARG A 188 -2.22 -18.21 -10.80
C ARG A 188 -2.68 -19.21 -11.87
N ALA A 189 -2.11 -20.41 -11.90
CA ALA A 189 -2.51 -21.45 -12.85
C ALA A 189 -3.99 -21.85 -12.69
N GLN A 190 -4.48 -21.97 -11.44
CA GLN A 190 -5.90 -22.25 -11.16
C GLN A 190 -6.82 -21.12 -11.63
N ARG A 191 -6.45 -19.86 -11.37
CA ARG A 191 -7.21 -18.67 -11.84
C ARG A 191 -7.26 -18.61 -13.37
N GLU A 192 -6.15 -18.91 -14.03
CA GLU A 192 -6.08 -18.93 -15.49
C GLU A 192 -7.03 -19.98 -16.10
N GLN A 193 -7.16 -21.15 -15.48
CA GLN A 193 -8.15 -22.15 -15.90
C GLN A 193 -9.58 -21.61 -15.80
N GLY A 194 -9.93 -20.95 -14.69
CA GLY A 194 -11.24 -20.31 -14.52
C GLY A 194 -11.51 -19.20 -15.56
N ARG A 195 -10.49 -18.41 -15.90
CA ARG A 195 -10.59 -17.37 -16.95
C ARG A 195 -10.79 -17.97 -18.34
N ARG A 196 -10.03 -19.00 -18.67
CA ARG A 196 -10.22 -19.74 -19.96
C ARG A 196 -11.65 -20.27 -20.09
N ALA A 197 -12.27 -20.73 -19.00
CA ALA A 197 -13.66 -21.14 -18.99
C ALA A 197 -14.61 -19.97 -19.28
N ARG A 198 -14.39 -18.77 -18.67
CA ARG A 198 -15.17 -17.56 -18.96
C ARG A 198 -15.04 -17.12 -20.42
N LYS A 199 -13.81 -17.08 -20.95
CA LYS A 199 -13.55 -16.77 -22.37
C LYS A 199 -14.28 -17.72 -23.34
N ARG A 200 -14.35 -19.01 -23.02
CA ARG A 200 -15.09 -19.98 -23.84
C ARG A 200 -16.61 -19.77 -23.80
N SER A 201 -17.12 -19.23 -22.70
CA SER A 201 -18.55 -18.92 -22.52
C SER A 201 -18.93 -17.55 -23.07
N ASP A 202 -17.99 -16.82 -23.65
CA ASP A 202 -18.16 -15.47 -24.23
C ASP A 202 -18.80 -14.47 -23.26
N ILE A 203 -18.53 -14.62 -21.96
CA ILE A 203 -19.05 -13.73 -20.92
C ILE A 203 -18.06 -12.58 -20.72
N PRO A 204 -18.42 -11.34 -21.08
CA PRO A 204 -17.53 -10.20 -20.94
C PRO A 204 -17.29 -9.84 -19.47
N THR A 205 -16.09 -9.34 -19.19
CA THR A 205 -15.68 -8.89 -17.86
C THR A 205 -15.57 -7.36 -17.84
N ILE A 206 -16.18 -6.73 -16.87
CA ILE A 206 -16.12 -5.30 -16.61
C ILE A 206 -15.39 -5.12 -15.29
N ALA A 207 -14.32 -4.32 -15.25
CA ALA A 207 -13.57 -4.05 -14.01
C ALA A 207 -13.79 -2.61 -13.55
N LEU A 208 -14.06 -2.44 -12.25
CA LEU A 208 -14.09 -1.14 -11.60
C LEU A 208 -12.65 -0.71 -11.29
N VAL A 209 -12.24 0.43 -11.79
CA VAL A 209 -10.93 1.04 -11.51
C VAL A 209 -11.14 2.46 -10.99
N GLY A 210 -10.15 3.03 -10.35
CA GLY A 210 -10.23 4.40 -9.84
C GLY A 210 -9.44 4.56 -8.54
N TYR A 211 -9.32 5.80 -8.13
CA TYR A 211 -8.57 6.15 -6.93
C TYR A 211 -9.16 5.49 -5.67
N THR A 212 -8.33 5.30 -4.63
CA THR A 212 -8.85 4.79 -3.36
C THR A 212 -9.95 5.71 -2.84
N ASN A 213 -10.94 5.14 -2.15
CA ASN A 213 -12.10 5.86 -1.61
C ASN A 213 -13.01 6.57 -2.65
N ALA A 214 -12.86 6.34 -3.95
CA ALA A 214 -13.75 6.91 -4.98
C ALA A 214 -15.17 6.29 -5.02
N GLY A 215 -15.44 5.26 -4.20
CA GLY A 215 -16.73 4.61 -4.09
C GLY A 215 -16.91 3.37 -4.98
N LYS A 216 -15.82 2.74 -5.47
CA LYS A 216 -15.87 1.52 -6.31
C LYS A 216 -16.68 0.38 -5.67
N SER A 217 -16.36 0.01 -4.44
CA SER A 217 -17.03 -1.08 -3.72
C SER A 217 -18.48 -0.75 -3.36
N THR A 218 -18.79 0.52 -3.15
CA THR A 218 -20.17 1.01 -2.96
C THR A 218 -20.98 0.83 -4.24
N LEU A 219 -20.43 1.25 -5.38
CA LEU A 219 -21.03 1.06 -6.69
C LEU A 219 -21.19 -0.44 -7.02
N PHE A 220 -20.17 -1.24 -6.73
CA PHE A 220 -20.22 -2.68 -6.91
C PHE A 220 -21.38 -3.30 -6.12
N ASN A 221 -21.51 -2.95 -4.84
CA ASN A 221 -22.60 -3.45 -3.99
C ASN A 221 -23.99 -3.04 -4.51
N ALA A 222 -24.12 -1.79 -4.94
CA ALA A 222 -25.37 -1.28 -5.50
C ALA A 222 -25.80 -2.03 -6.77
N LEU A 223 -24.85 -2.36 -7.64
CA LEU A 223 -25.11 -3.06 -8.91
C LEU A 223 -25.33 -4.56 -8.72
N THR A 224 -24.67 -5.18 -7.73
CA THR A 224 -24.67 -6.65 -7.59
C THR A 224 -25.56 -7.16 -6.46
N ASN A 225 -26.19 -6.28 -5.67
CA ASN A 225 -26.85 -6.62 -4.41
C ASN A 225 -25.94 -7.43 -3.46
N ALA A 226 -24.62 -7.24 -3.56
CA ALA A 226 -23.65 -7.91 -2.71
C ALA A 226 -23.43 -7.10 -1.41
N THR A 227 -22.83 -7.75 -0.42
CA THR A 227 -22.42 -7.13 0.84
C THR A 227 -20.89 -7.17 0.97
N VAL A 228 -20.18 -6.71 -0.06
CA VAL A 228 -18.73 -6.53 0.03
C VAL A 228 -18.44 -5.39 1.00
N PHE A 229 -17.40 -5.55 1.80
CA PHE A 229 -17.01 -4.52 2.75
C PHE A 229 -16.69 -3.21 1.99
N ALA A 230 -17.55 -2.23 2.18
CA ALA A 230 -17.35 -0.87 1.71
C ALA A 230 -17.31 0.03 2.95
N ALA A 231 -16.24 0.75 3.14
CA ALA A 231 -16.05 1.68 4.24
C ALA A 231 -15.40 2.94 3.70
N ASP A 232 -15.62 4.04 4.39
CA ASP A 232 -14.91 5.32 4.15
C ASP A 232 -13.48 5.22 4.69
N GLN A 233 -12.71 4.33 4.09
CA GLN A 233 -11.33 4.01 4.44
C GLN A 233 -10.52 3.71 3.18
N LEU A 234 -9.26 4.12 3.19
CA LEU A 234 -8.36 3.82 2.10
C LEU A 234 -8.10 2.31 2.00
N PHE A 235 -8.07 1.79 0.78
CA PHE A 235 -7.88 0.36 0.51
C PHE A 235 -8.91 -0.55 1.20
N ALA A 236 -10.19 -0.18 1.20
CA ALA A 236 -11.25 -1.03 1.73
C ALA A 236 -11.27 -2.41 1.04
N THR A 237 -11.01 -2.46 -0.26
CA THR A 237 -10.88 -3.69 -1.07
C THR A 237 -9.43 -3.87 -1.50
N LEU A 238 -8.84 -5.03 -1.17
CA LEU A 238 -7.54 -5.48 -1.67
C LEU A 238 -7.69 -6.68 -2.61
N ASP A 239 -8.46 -7.68 -2.20
CA ASP A 239 -8.74 -8.87 -3.00
C ASP A 239 -9.87 -8.60 -4.01
N PRO A 240 -9.69 -8.87 -5.32
CA PRO A 240 -10.74 -8.65 -6.30
C PRO A 240 -11.95 -9.53 -6.02
N THR A 241 -13.11 -8.95 -6.12
CA THR A 241 -14.39 -9.65 -5.97
C THR A 241 -15.12 -9.68 -7.30
N LEU A 242 -15.51 -10.88 -7.75
CA LEU A 242 -16.21 -11.09 -9.01
C LEU A 242 -17.66 -11.44 -8.77
N ARG A 243 -18.59 -10.83 -9.50
CA ARG A 243 -20.02 -11.15 -9.48
C ARG A 243 -20.59 -11.14 -10.89
N ARG A 244 -21.52 -12.06 -11.16
CA ARG A 244 -22.29 -12.06 -12.40
C ARG A 244 -23.45 -11.07 -12.29
N LEU A 245 -23.66 -10.33 -13.34
CA LEU A 245 -24.78 -9.42 -13.55
C LEU A 245 -25.48 -9.75 -14.86
N LYS A 246 -26.78 -9.47 -14.90
CA LYS A 246 -27.53 -9.50 -16.16
C LYS A 246 -27.81 -8.06 -16.59
N VAL A 247 -27.21 -7.66 -17.71
CA VAL A 247 -27.39 -6.31 -18.30
C VAL A 247 -28.39 -6.44 -19.44
N MET A 248 -29.38 -5.52 -19.46
CA MET A 248 -30.36 -5.47 -20.56
C MET A 248 -29.65 -5.36 -21.89
N ASP A 249 -30.15 -6.06 -22.90
CA ASP A 249 -29.66 -6.07 -24.29
C ASP A 249 -28.23 -6.61 -24.50
N VAL A 250 -27.47 -6.87 -23.42
CA VAL A 250 -26.10 -7.43 -23.49
C VAL A 250 -26.06 -8.89 -23.01
N GLY A 251 -26.86 -9.22 -22.01
CA GLY A 251 -26.86 -10.56 -21.39
C GLY A 251 -26.08 -10.63 -20.10
N GLU A 252 -25.43 -11.78 -19.85
CA GLU A 252 -24.60 -11.99 -18.66
C GLU A 252 -23.24 -11.29 -18.81
N VAL A 253 -22.81 -10.56 -17.79
CA VAL A 253 -21.50 -9.97 -17.65
C VAL A 253 -20.89 -10.31 -16.30
N VAL A 254 -19.59 -10.30 -16.16
CA VAL A 254 -18.89 -10.38 -14.87
C VAL A 254 -18.42 -8.99 -14.48
N LEU A 255 -18.86 -8.49 -13.33
CA LEU A 255 -18.34 -7.28 -12.72
C LEU A 255 -17.25 -7.63 -11.71
N ALA A 256 -16.12 -6.94 -11.77
CA ALA A 256 -14.99 -7.08 -10.87
C ALA A 256 -14.80 -5.80 -10.05
N ASP A 257 -14.86 -5.91 -8.70
CA ASP A 257 -14.36 -4.85 -7.82
C ASP A 257 -12.87 -5.05 -7.60
N THR A 258 -12.06 -4.00 -7.79
CA THR A 258 -10.60 -4.08 -7.72
C THR A 258 -10.03 -3.18 -6.64
N VAL A 259 -8.75 -3.37 -6.32
CA VAL A 259 -8.02 -2.50 -5.39
C VAL A 259 -8.03 -1.05 -5.88
N GLY A 260 -8.19 -0.10 -4.96
CA GLY A 260 -8.06 1.32 -5.26
C GLY A 260 -6.61 1.71 -5.51
N PHE A 261 -6.40 2.62 -6.46
CA PHE A 261 -5.09 3.22 -6.69
C PHE A 261 -4.85 4.40 -5.76
N ILE A 262 -3.60 4.66 -5.46
CA ILE A 262 -3.13 5.78 -4.65
C ILE A 262 -1.87 6.35 -5.27
N ARG A 263 -1.57 7.62 -4.97
CA ARG A 263 -0.33 8.27 -5.42
C ARG A 263 0.89 7.52 -4.94
N HIS A 264 1.92 7.50 -5.77
CA HIS A 264 3.23 6.94 -5.45
C HIS A 264 3.13 5.52 -4.88
N LEU A 265 2.19 4.70 -5.43
CA LEU A 265 2.18 3.28 -5.13
C LEU A 265 3.55 2.70 -5.54
N PRO A 266 4.36 2.18 -4.61
CA PRO A 266 5.69 1.71 -4.96
C PRO A 266 5.64 0.64 -6.06
N HIS A 267 6.45 0.77 -7.12
CA HIS A 267 6.50 -0.20 -8.24
C HIS A 267 6.64 -1.65 -7.78
N LYS A 268 7.39 -1.89 -6.69
CA LYS A 268 7.49 -3.23 -6.08
C LYS A 268 6.15 -3.76 -5.57
N LEU A 269 5.27 -2.87 -5.10
CA LEU A 269 3.92 -3.26 -4.70
C LEU A 269 3.05 -3.54 -5.92
N VAL A 270 3.11 -2.70 -6.96
CA VAL A 270 2.41 -2.96 -8.23
C VAL A 270 2.81 -4.33 -8.79
N GLU A 271 4.10 -4.66 -8.79
CA GLU A 271 4.61 -5.98 -9.24
C GLU A 271 4.08 -7.13 -8.35
N ALA A 272 4.12 -6.97 -7.02
CA ALA A 272 3.61 -7.99 -6.09
C ALA A 272 2.11 -8.23 -6.28
N PHE A 273 1.33 -7.18 -6.55
CA PHE A 273 -0.11 -7.22 -6.76
C PHE A 273 -0.53 -7.36 -8.23
N ARG A 274 0.41 -7.53 -9.16
CA ARG A 274 0.13 -7.70 -10.60
C ARG A 274 -0.93 -8.79 -10.86
N ALA A 275 -0.94 -9.86 -10.08
CA ALA A 275 -1.95 -10.91 -10.23
C ALA A 275 -3.36 -10.47 -9.76
N THR A 276 -3.44 -9.58 -8.77
CA THR A 276 -4.70 -8.96 -8.32
C THR A 276 -5.21 -7.97 -9.37
N LEU A 277 -4.29 -7.22 -10.00
CA LEU A 277 -4.58 -6.26 -11.05
C LEU A 277 -4.84 -6.93 -12.42
N GLN A 278 -4.62 -8.24 -12.54
CA GLN A 278 -4.81 -8.97 -13.79
C GLN A 278 -6.28 -8.98 -14.26
N GLU A 279 -7.25 -8.90 -13.35
CA GLU A 279 -8.66 -8.76 -13.74
C GLU A 279 -8.93 -7.41 -14.45
N THR A 280 -8.10 -6.40 -14.20
CA THR A 280 -8.13 -5.09 -14.87
C THR A 280 -7.54 -5.17 -16.28
N THR A 281 -6.36 -5.82 -16.44
CA THR A 281 -5.69 -5.94 -17.74
C THR A 281 -6.43 -6.84 -18.74
N GLU A 282 -7.22 -7.79 -18.23
CA GLU A 282 -7.96 -8.74 -19.05
C GLU A 282 -9.45 -8.38 -19.18
N ALA A 283 -9.87 -7.25 -18.65
CA ALA A 283 -11.25 -6.77 -18.77
C ALA A 283 -11.59 -6.36 -20.21
N ASN A 284 -12.86 -6.46 -20.57
CA ASN A 284 -13.39 -5.95 -21.84
C ASN A 284 -13.72 -4.45 -21.75
N LEU A 285 -14.00 -3.96 -20.54
CA LEU A 285 -14.31 -2.56 -20.25
C LEU A 285 -13.85 -2.21 -18.84
N LEU A 286 -13.27 -1.03 -18.68
CA LEU A 286 -12.99 -0.43 -17.39
C LEU A 286 -14.06 0.61 -17.06
N LEU A 287 -14.66 0.51 -15.89
CA LEU A 287 -15.45 1.60 -15.31
C LEU A 287 -14.53 2.40 -14.38
N HIS A 288 -14.05 3.53 -14.85
CA HIS A 288 -13.21 4.43 -14.08
C HIS A 288 -14.09 5.28 -13.16
N VAL A 289 -14.20 4.86 -11.91
CA VAL A 289 -15.00 5.55 -10.88
C VAL A 289 -14.18 6.71 -10.31
N ILE A 290 -14.74 7.91 -10.45
CA ILE A 290 -14.10 9.19 -10.12
C ILE A 290 -14.91 9.86 -9.01
N ASP A 291 -14.23 10.26 -7.95
CA ASP A 291 -14.80 11.12 -6.93
C ASP A 291 -14.94 12.53 -7.47
N SER A 292 -16.18 13.01 -7.63
CA SER A 292 -16.46 14.33 -8.18
C SER A 292 -16.28 15.45 -7.16
N ALA A 293 -16.33 15.12 -5.87
CA ALA A 293 -16.32 16.10 -4.80
C ALA A 293 -14.91 16.51 -4.33
N THR A 294 -13.87 15.84 -4.81
CA THR A 294 -12.49 16.19 -4.45
C THR A 294 -11.94 17.30 -5.37
N ASP A 295 -11.24 18.27 -4.80
CA ASP A 295 -10.53 19.32 -5.53
C ASP A 295 -9.42 18.76 -6.41
N GLU A 296 -8.87 17.59 -6.04
CA GLU A 296 -7.77 16.93 -6.75
C GLU A 296 -8.24 15.92 -7.82
N ARG A 297 -9.50 16.00 -8.23
CA ARG A 297 -10.14 15.07 -9.17
C ARG A 297 -9.29 14.80 -10.41
N ASP A 298 -8.85 15.85 -11.09
CA ASP A 298 -8.14 15.73 -12.36
C ASP A 298 -6.74 15.11 -12.15
N HIS A 299 -6.09 15.42 -11.03
CA HIS A 299 -4.84 14.80 -10.65
C HIS A 299 -5.02 13.30 -10.33
N ASN A 300 -6.07 12.95 -9.59
CA ASN A 300 -6.39 11.55 -9.28
C ASN A 300 -6.69 10.73 -10.54
N ILE A 301 -7.37 11.32 -11.53
CA ILE A 301 -7.57 10.69 -12.84
C ILE A 301 -6.22 10.38 -13.49
N GLN A 302 -5.30 11.36 -13.55
CA GLN A 302 -3.97 11.17 -14.13
C GLN A 302 -3.17 10.07 -13.40
N GLN A 303 -3.23 10.02 -12.07
CA GLN A 303 -2.55 8.97 -11.30
C GLN A 303 -3.11 7.57 -11.61
N VAL A 304 -4.41 7.44 -11.79
CA VAL A 304 -5.04 6.18 -12.21
C VAL A 304 -4.57 5.80 -13.62
N ASP A 305 -4.56 6.73 -14.55
CA ASP A 305 -4.11 6.47 -15.92
C ASP A 305 -2.63 6.05 -15.98
N LEU A 306 -1.76 6.64 -15.15
CA LEU A 306 -0.35 6.23 -15.02
C LEU A 306 -0.22 4.79 -14.52
N VAL A 307 -0.97 4.40 -13.50
CA VAL A 307 -0.95 3.01 -12.99
C VAL A 307 -1.51 2.06 -14.03
N LEU A 308 -2.58 2.41 -14.75
CA LEU A 308 -3.14 1.59 -15.83
C LEU A 308 -2.12 1.36 -16.95
N ALA A 309 -1.33 2.38 -17.31
CA ALA A 309 -0.23 2.25 -18.26
C ALA A 309 0.88 1.34 -17.73
N GLU A 310 1.26 1.46 -16.45
CA GLU A 310 2.29 0.60 -15.82
C GLU A 310 1.90 -0.89 -15.83
N ILE A 311 0.61 -1.19 -15.66
CA ILE A 311 0.11 -2.58 -15.71
C ILE A 311 -0.30 -3.05 -17.11
N GLU A 312 -0.07 -2.25 -18.15
CA GLU A 312 -0.42 -2.57 -19.55
C GLU A 312 -1.96 -2.69 -19.77
N ALA A 313 -2.75 -1.90 -19.03
CA ALA A 313 -4.22 -1.86 -19.15
C ALA A 313 -4.76 -0.59 -19.83
N ASP A 314 -3.88 0.30 -20.30
CA ASP A 314 -4.21 1.57 -20.96
C ASP A 314 -4.94 1.40 -22.30
N GLN A 315 -4.81 0.22 -22.93
CA GLN A 315 -5.48 -0.12 -24.19
C GLN A 315 -6.91 -0.67 -23.99
N VAL A 316 -7.31 -0.98 -22.75
CA VAL A 316 -8.67 -1.44 -22.46
C VAL A 316 -9.63 -0.25 -22.56
N PRO A 317 -10.78 -0.38 -23.27
CA PRO A 317 -11.78 0.70 -23.32
C PRO A 317 -12.19 1.15 -21.92
N GLN A 318 -12.29 2.47 -21.72
CA GLN A 318 -12.66 3.07 -20.44
C GLN A 318 -13.94 3.87 -20.55
N LEU A 319 -14.83 3.72 -19.55
CA LEU A 319 -15.99 4.56 -19.31
C LEU A 319 -15.82 5.27 -17.97
N LYS A 320 -15.79 6.60 -17.96
CA LYS A 320 -15.70 7.42 -16.75
C LYS A 320 -17.05 7.49 -16.05
N VAL A 321 -17.07 7.18 -14.75
CA VAL A 321 -18.26 7.23 -13.89
C VAL A 321 -17.98 8.25 -12.79
N TYR A 322 -18.62 9.39 -12.89
CA TYR A 322 -18.52 10.47 -11.91
C TYR A 322 -19.43 10.16 -10.72
N ASN A 323 -18.82 9.82 -9.59
CA ASN A 323 -19.49 9.45 -8.35
C ASN A 323 -19.50 10.60 -7.34
N LYS A 324 -20.26 10.48 -6.27
CA LYS A 324 -20.39 11.45 -5.16
C LYS A 324 -20.88 12.84 -5.64
N ILE A 325 -21.67 12.88 -6.69
CA ILE A 325 -22.22 14.14 -7.23
C ILE A 325 -23.18 14.84 -6.25
N ASP A 326 -23.73 14.11 -5.30
CA ASP A 326 -24.54 14.59 -4.19
C ASP A 326 -23.77 15.49 -3.19
N LEU A 327 -22.44 15.41 -3.20
CA LEU A 327 -21.56 16.25 -2.37
C LEU A 327 -21.11 17.53 -3.08
N LEU A 328 -21.46 17.73 -4.34
CA LEU A 328 -21.14 18.95 -5.06
C LEU A 328 -22.06 20.09 -4.57
N GLU A 329 -21.47 21.22 -4.20
CA GLU A 329 -22.24 22.44 -3.95
C GLU A 329 -22.87 22.92 -5.26
N HIS A 330 -24.17 23.21 -5.21
CA HIS A 330 -24.94 23.72 -6.36
C HIS A 330 -24.72 25.21 -6.59
#